data_29d283946e009070b689c156ca877c30
#
_entry.id   29d283946e009070b689c156ca877c30
#
_cell.length_a   1.000
_cell.length_b   1.000
_cell.length_c   1.000
_cell.angle_alpha   90.00
_cell.angle_beta   90.00
_cell.angle_gamma   90.00
#
_symmetry.space_group_name_H-M   'P 1'
#
loop_
_entity.id
_entity.type
_entity.pdbx_description
1 polymer ?
#
loop_
_entity_poly.entity_id
_entity_poly.type
_entity_poly.pdbx_seq_one_letter_code
_entity_poly.pdbx_strand_id
1 'polypeptide(L)'
;PHIENAVALHLKLYETRSDNENLATALNHVKKPLIVFNALGNVAQANDAAQALMENSRSLSINNSEKLQSADSQITRKLQDAITTCIVLSHKGILSPQTVFTRSGEERIAVCLTPLIADSAENNGVLAELFSFDSSLEPDHERLQALFHCTPTEAAVAALLAQGLSANDVAERKQISIH
;
A
#
# COMPACT_ATOMS: atom_id res chain seq x y z
N PRO A 1 -22.15 -2.61 -41.38
CA PRO A 1 -22.34 -2.11 -40.00
C PRO A 1 -21.91 -3.11 -38.90
N HIS A 2 -22.28 -4.42 -38.99
CA HIS A 2 -21.95 -5.38 -37.91
C HIS A 2 -20.46 -5.73 -37.83
N ILE A 3 -19.77 -5.82 -38.99
CA ILE A 3 -18.33 -6.14 -39.02
C ILE A 3 -17.50 -4.93 -38.55
N GLU A 4 -17.86 -3.72 -38.92
CA GLU A 4 -17.18 -2.50 -38.48
C GLU A 4 -17.28 -2.32 -36.96
N ASN A 5 -18.47 -2.56 -36.37
CA ASN A 5 -18.65 -2.53 -34.92
C ASN A 5 -17.85 -3.64 -34.21
N ALA A 6 -17.78 -4.84 -34.78
CA ALA A 6 -17.00 -5.94 -34.23
C ALA A 6 -15.49 -5.63 -34.27
N VAL A 7 -14.99 -5.05 -35.37
CA VAL A 7 -13.58 -4.62 -35.46
C VAL A 7 -13.26 -3.47 -34.53
N ALA A 8 -14.13 -2.47 -34.44
CA ALA A 8 -13.95 -1.35 -33.49
C ALA A 8 -13.95 -1.83 -32.05
N LEU A 9 -14.85 -2.75 -31.68
CA LEU A 9 -14.89 -3.35 -30.35
C LEU A 9 -13.63 -4.18 -30.07
N HIS A 10 -13.15 -4.94 -31.05
CA HIS A 10 -11.93 -5.73 -30.91
C HIS A 10 -10.69 -4.85 -30.73
N LEU A 11 -10.56 -3.77 -31.50
CA LEU A 11 -9.48 -2.80 -31.36
C LEU A 11 -9.52 -2.14 -29.98
N LYS A 12 -10.70 -1.72 -29.51
CA LYS A 12 -10.85 -1.11 -28.17
C LYS A 12 -10.51 -2.07 -27.06
N LEU A 13 -10.89 -3.34 -27.18
CA LEU A 13 -10.50 -4.39 -26.22
C LEU A 13 -9.00 -4.65 -26.23
N TYR A 14 -8.37 -4.60 -27.41
CA TYR A 14 -6.92 -4.80 -27.54
C TYR A 14 -6.13 -3.64 -26.94
N GLU A 15 -6.54 -2.40 -27.18
CA GLU A 15 -5.96 -1.20 -26.57
C GLU A 15 -6.07 -1.25 -25.04
N THR A 16 -7.27 -1.53 -24.51
CA THR A 16 -7.51 -1.62 -23.06
C THR A 16 -6.67 -2.73 -22.41
N ARG A 17 -6.47 -3.84 -23.10
CA ARG A 17 -5.64 -4.94 -22.61
C ARG A 17 -4.16 -4.58 -22.61
N SER A 18 -3.68 -3.94 -23.66
CA SER A 18 -2.30 -3.44 -23.76
C SER A 18 -1.99 -2.41 -22.67
N ASP A 19 -2.94 -1.50 -22.40
CA ASP A 19 -2.77 -0.49 -21.36
C ASP A 19 -2.72 -1.13 -19.96
N ASN A 20 -3.53 -2.16 -19.70
CA ASN A 20 -3.50 -2.91 -18.46
C ASN A 20 -2.19 -3.70 -18.28
N GLU A 21 -1.66 -4.32 -19.33
CA GLU A 21 -0.38 -5.03 -19.30
C GLU A 21 0.79 -4.06 -19.06
N ASN A 22 0.75 -2.89 -19.66
CA ASN A 22 1.74 -1.83 -19.44
C ASN A 22 1.68 -1.29 -18.01
N LEU A 23 0.49 -1.08 -17.46
CA LEU A 23 0.31 -0.64 -16.07
C LEU A 23 0.80 -1.71 -15.09
N ALA A 24 0.48 -2.98 -15.31
CA ALA A 24 0.96 -4.08 -14.49
C ALA A 24 2.50 -4.15 -14.51
N THR A 25 3.10 -4.02 -15.68
CA THR A 25 4.56 -3.98 -15.84
C THR A 25 5.17 -2.80 -15.10
N ALA A 26 4.59 -1.60 -15.23
CA ALA A 26 5.07 -0.41 -14.54
C ALA A 26 4.98 -0.55 -13.01
N LEU A 27 3.88 -1.12 -12.50
CA LEU A 27 3.71 -1.38 -11.07
C LEU A 27 4.73 -2.40 -10.54
N ASN A 28 5.10 -3.42 -11.34
CA ASN A 28 6.10 -4.42 -10.94
C ASN A 28 7.53 -3.87 -10.89
N HIS A 29 7.82 -2.77 -11.58
CA HIS A 29 9.09 -2.06 -11.41
C HIS A 29 9.18 -1.31 -10.07
N VAL A 30 8.05 -1.06 -9.41
CA VAL A 30 8.04 -0.43 -8.08
C VAL A 30 8.29 -1.50 -7.02
N LYS A 31 9.39 -1.36 -6.29
CA LYS A 31 9.78 -2.33 -5.24
C LYS A 31 8.91 -2.27 -3.98
N LYS A 32 8.06 -1.25 -3.85
CA LYS A 32 7.11 -1.13 -2.73
C LYS A 32 5.88 -2.00 -3.00
N PRO A 33 5.33 -2.68 -1.97
CA PRO A 33 4.10 -3.44 -2.10
C PRO A 33 2.91 -2.54 -2.38
N LEU A 34 2.33 -2.65 -3.58
CA LEU A 34 1.21 -1.83 -4.07
C LEU A 34 0.04 -2.70 -4.51
N ILE A 35 -1.16 -2.26 -4.14
CA ILE A 35 -2.44 -2.85 -4.60
C ILE A 35 -3.30 -1.72 -5.15
N VAL A 36 -3.89 -1.94 -6.33
CA VAL A 36 -4.88 -1.05 -6.93
C VAL A 36 -6.26 -1.68 -6.80
N PHE A 37 -7.22 -0.92 -6.28
CA PHE A 37 -8.63 -1.31 -6.22
C PHE A 37 -9.43 -0.53 -7.24
N ASN A 38 -10.37 -1.20 -7.89
CA ASN A 38 -11.34 -0.58 -8.80
C ASN A 38 -12.45 0.16 -8.03
N ALA A 39 -13.36 0.82 -8.76
CA ALA A 39 -14.49 1.55 -8.20
C ALA A 39 -15.48 0.68 -7.37
N LEU A 40 -15.42 -0.64 -7.50
CA LEU A 40 -16.22 -1.59 -6.71
C LEU A 40 -15.49 -2.06 -5.43
N GLY A 41 -14.24 -1.61 -5.23
CA GLY A 41 -13.40 -2.01 -4.11
C GLY A 41 -12.87 -3.45 -4.25
N ASN A 42 -12.82 -3.98 -5.46
CA ASN A 42 -12.14 -5.23 -5.76
C ASN A 42 -10.69 -4.94 -6.13
N VAL A 43 -9.80 -5.86 -5.83
CA VAL A 43 -8.40 -5.80 -6.27
C VAL A 43 -8.36 -5.92 -7.79
N ALA A 44 -7.97 -4.84 -8.46
CA ALA A 44 -7.75 -4.81 -9.90
C ALA A 44 -6.34 -5.27 -10.24
N GLN A 45 -5.34 -4.87 -9.43
CA GLN A 45 -3.94 -5.22 -9.64
C GLN A 45 -3.21 -5.26 -8.30
N ALA A 46 -2.31 -6.22 -8.14
CA ALA A 46 -1.32 -6.25 -7.06
C ALA A 46 0.05 -6.52 -7.70
N ASN A 47 1.07 -5.71 -7.37
CA ASN A 47 2.40 -5.91 -7.90
C ASN A 47 3.11 -7.08 -7.21
N ASP A 48 4.22 -7.55 -7.80
CA ASP A 48 4.99 -8.69 -7.31
C ASP A 48 5.42 -8.52 -5.84
N ALA A 49 5.77 -7.30 -5.44
CA ALA A 49 6.15 -6.99 -4.05
C ALA A 49 4.95 -7.16 -3.08
N ALA A 50 3.73 -6.76 -3.47
CA ALA A 50 2.53 -6.96 -2.66
C ALA A 50 2.14 -8.44 -2.60
N GLN A 51 2.25 -9.18 -3.69
CA GLN A 51 2.00 -10.61 -3.73
C GLN A 51 2.97 -11.36 -2.80
N ALA A 52 4.26 -11.10 -2.93
CA ALA A 52 5.29 -11.70 -2.07
C ALA A 52 5.08 -11.36 -0.58
N LEU A 53 4.67 -10.13 -0.25
CA LEU A 53 4.34 -9.75 1.12
C LEU A 53 3.15 -10.56 1.63
N MET A 54 2.07 -10.68 0.86
CA MET A 54 0.86 -11.42 1.27
C MET A 54 1.08 -12.94 1.34
N GLU A 55 1.91 -13.52 0.47
CA GLU A 55 2.27 -14.95 0.53
C GLU A 55 3.03 -15.28 1.82
N ASN A 56 3.88 -14.37 2.28
CA ASN A 56 4.64 -14.53 3.52
C ASN A 56 3.88 -14.05 4.77
N SER A 57 2.78 -13.31 4.60
CA SER A 57 1.97 -12.75 5.67
C SER A 57 0.93 -13.75 6.18
N ARG A 58 0.70 -13.73 7.48
CA ARG A 58 -0.45 -14.40 8.12
C ARG A 58 -1.61 -13.43 8.40
N SER A 59 -1.37 -12.13 8.19
CA SER A 59 -2.33 -11.10 8.58
C SER A 59 -3.16 -10.57 7.41
N LEU A 60 -2.69 -10.69 6.15
CA LEU A 60 -3.37 -10.19 4.97
C LEU A 60 -3.41 -11.22 3.84
N SER A 61 -4.52 -11.26 3.12
CA SER A 61 -4.71 -12.08 1.92
C SER A 61 -5.76 -11.47 1.00
N ILE A 62 -5.79 -11.93 -0.26
CA ILE A 62 -6.88 -11.63 -1.21
C ILE A 62 -7.75 -12.88 -1.30
N ASN A 63 -9.06 -12.74 -1.10
CA ASN A 63 -10.00 -13.85 -1.19
C ASN A 63 -10.44 -14.12 -2.64
N ASN A 64 -11.22 -15.21 -2.85
CA ASN A 64 -11.73 -15.62 -4.16
C ASN A 64 -12.68 -14.58 -4.82
N SER A 65 -13.17 -13.61 -4.05
CA SER A 65 -14.00 -12.49 -4.56
C SER A 65 -13.16 -11.23 -4.82
N GLU A 66 -11.85 -11.38 -4.96
CA GLU A 66 -10.91 -10.28 -5.21
C GLU A 66 -10.93 -9.18 -4.13
N LYS A 67 -11.30 -9.53 -2.89
CA LYS A 67 -11.32 -8.59 -1.77
C LYS A 67 -10.09 -8.79 -0.88
N LEU A 68 -9.47 -7.68 -0.49
CA LEU A 68 -8.43 -7.69 0.54
C LEU A 68 -9.06 -8.01 1.90
N GLN A 69 -8.52 -8.98 2.60
CA GLN A 69 -9.00 -9.40 3.92
C GLN A 69 -7.85 -9.61 4.90
N SER A 70 -8.17 -9.52 6.18
CA SER A 70 -7.28 -9.89 7.29
C SER A 70 -7.74 -11.22 7.89
N ALA A 71 -6.82 -11.92 8.56
CA ALA A 71 -7.15 -13.06 9.40
C ALA A 71 -8.13 -12.68 10.53
N ASP A 72 -8.14 -11.42 10.97
CA ASP A 72 -9.11 -10.86 11.89
C ASP A 72 -10.30 -10.25 11.13
N SER A 73 -11.51 -10.73 11.42
CA SER A 73 -12.76 -10.28 10.79
C SER A 73 -13.09 -8.80 11.10
N GLN A 74 -12.73 -8.30 12.29
CA GLN A 74 -12.92 -6.90 12.65
C GLN A 74 -11.98 -5.99 11.83
N ILE A 75 -10.74 -6.41 11.64
CA ILE A 75 -9.79 -5.71 10.79
C ILE A 75 -10.24 -5.77 9.33
N THR A 76 -10.73 -6.93 8.86
CA THR A 76 -11.31 -7.06 7.52
C THR A 76 -12.42 -6.04 7.29
N ARG A 77 -13.35 -5.87 8.25
CA ARG A 77 -14.41 -4.86 8.16
C ARG A 77 -13.83 -3.45 8.06
N LYS A 78 -12.87 -3.09 8.92
CA LYS A 78 -12.20 -1.78 8.87
C LYS A 78 -11.51 -1.51 7.53
N LEU A 79 -10.87 -2.52 6.94
CA LEU A 79 -10.26 -2.43 5.60
C LEU A 79 -11.31 -2.14 4.54
N GLN A 80 -12.41 -2.89 4.53
CA GLN A 80 -13.50 -2.70 3.55
C GLN A 80 -14.17 -1.32 3.71
N ASP A 81 -14.41 -0.87 4.95
CA ASP A 81 -14.97 0.44 5.24
C ASP A 81 -14.02 1.57 4.78
N ALA A 82 -12.72 1.43 5.02
CA ALA A 82 -11.72 2.40 4.59
C ALA A 82 -11.58 2.44 3.05
N ILE A 83 -11.56 1.28 2.36
CA ILE A 83 -11.58 1.20 0.91
C ILE A 83 -12.82 1.90 0.35
N THR A 84 -14.00 1.59 0.89
CA THR A 84 -15.27 2.21 0.47
C THR A 84 -15.24 3.73 0.69
N THR A 85 -14.71 4.18 1.83
CA THR A 85 -14.54 5.61 2.11
C THR A 85 -13.64 6.28 1.08
N CYS A 86 -12.49 5.68 0.74
CA CYS A 86 -11.59 6.20 -0.29
C CYS A 86 -12.24 6.25 -1.67
N ILE A 87 -13.07 5.27 -2.04
CA ILE A 87 -13.84 5.28 -3.29
C ILE A 87 -14.83 6.45 -3.30
N VAL A 88 -15.57 6.67 -2.22
CA VAL A 88 -16.50 7.82 -2.12
C VAL A 88 -15.75 9.15 -2.23
N LEU A 89 -14.56 9.24 -1.61
CA LEU A 89 -13.72 10.42 -1.68
C LEU A 89 -13.16 10.65 -3.10
N SER A 90 -12.75 9.59 -3.80
CA SER A 90 -12.27 9.69 -5.18
C SER A 90 -13.36 10.24 -6.12
N HIS A 91 -14.61 9.78 -5.98
CA HIS A 91 -15.75 10.31 -6.73
C HIS A 91 -16.06 11.79 -6.44
N LYS A 92 -15.68 12.28 -5.27
CA LYS A 92 -15.82 13.70 -4.88
C LYS A 92 -14.59 14.54 -5.25
N GLY A 93 -13.56 13.95 -5.85
CA GLY A 93 -12.32 14.64 -6.15
C GLY A 93 -11.50 15.01 -4.89
N ILE A 94 -11.68 14.29 -3.77
CA ILE A 94 -11.03 14.58 -2.50
C ILE A 94 -9.90 13.57 -2.26
N LEU A 95 -8.68 14.07 -2.14
CA LEU A 95 -7.50 13.30 -1.76
C LEU A 95 -7.35 13.31 -0.22
N SER A 96 -7.94 12.32 0.44
CA SER A 96 -7.80 12.13 1.90
C SER A 96 -7.44 10.67 2.18
N PRO A 97 -6.15 10.38 2.39
CA PRO A 97 -5.68 9.01 2.67
C PRO A 97 -6.26 8.45 3.97
N GLN A 98 -6.44 7.14 3.98
CA GLN A 98 -6.85 6.36 5.16
C GLN A 98 -5.76 5.36 5.50
N THR A 99 -5.57 5.04 6.79
CA THR A 99 -4.61 4.01 7.20
C THR A 99 -5.28 3.01 8.12
N VAL A 100 -5.11 1.73 7.80
CA VAL A 100 -5.59 0.62 8.64
C VAL A 100 -4.38 -0.23 9.04
N PHE A 101 -4.27 -0.51 10.34
CA PHE A 101 -3.24 -1.39 10.86
C PHE A 101 -3.80 -2.80 11.05
N THR A 102 -3.05 -3.78 10.56
CA THR A 102 -3.31 -5.19 10.81
C THR A 102 -2.27 -5.74 11.77
N ARG A 103 -2.64 -6.77 12.53
CA ARG A 103 -1.74 -7.47 13.43
C ARG A 103 -2.08 -8.94 13.47
N SER A 104 -1.06 -9.79 13.34
CA SER A 104 -1.17 -11.23 13.56
C SER A 104 0.09 -11.73 14.29
N GLY A 105 -0.03 -11.99 15.58
CA GLY A 105 1.14 -12.26 16.42
C GLY A 105 2.07 -11.05 16.50
N GLU A 106 3.32 -11.23 16.09
CA GLU A 106 4.33 -10.16 16.03
C GLU A 106 4.30 -9.36 14.73
N GLU A 107 3.69 -9.92 13.69
CA GLU A 107 3.55 -9.26 12.39
C GLU A 107 2.61 -8.06 12.49
N ARG A 108 3.06 -6.93 11.96
CA ARG A 108 2.27 -5.69 11.85
C ARG A 108 2.40 -5.14 10.45
N ILE A 109 1.27 -4.87 9.81
CA ILE A 109 1.23 -4.25 8.48
C ILE A 109 0.33 -3.03 8.56
N ALA A 110 0.82 -1.87 8.10
CA ALA A 110 -0.03 -0.72 7.80
C ALA A 110 -0.46 -0.79 6.33
N VAL A 111 -1.73 -0.60 6.09
CA VAL A 111 -2.34 -0.47 4.78
C VAL A 111 -2.73 0.99 4.60
N CYS A 112 -1.94 1.75 3.83
CA CYS A 112 -2.19 3.14 3.53
C CYS A 112 -2.98 3.23 2.23
N LEU A 113 -4.22 3.69 2.30
CA LEU A 113 -5.19 3.77 1.20
C LEU A 113 -5.27 5.21 0.72
N THR A 114 -5.02 5.45 -0.56
CA THR A 114 -5.09 6.78 -1.19
C THR A 114 -6.14 6.76 -2.30
N PRO A 115 -7.14 7.67 -2.29
CA PRO A 115 -8.08 7.80 -3.38
C PRO A 115 -7.38 8.09 -4.71
N LEU A 116 -7.71 7.34 -5.77
CA LEU A 116 -7.27 7.62 -7.14
C LEU A 116 -8.41 8.36 -7.86
N ILE A 117 -8.10 9.57 -8.33
CA ILE A 117 -9.03 10.42 -9.07
C ILE A 117 -8.64 10.36 -10.54
N ALA A 118 -9.54 9.86 -11.38
CA ALA A 118 -9.37 9.80 -12.82
C ALA A 118 -10.31 10.80 -13.53
N ASP A 119 -10.03 11.07 -14.80
CA ASP A 119 -10.88 11.97 -15.62
C ASP A 119 -12.31 11.42 -15.81
N SER A 120 -12.47 10.09 -15.75
CA SER A 120 -13.77 9.41 -15.76
C SER A 120 -14.05 8.76 -14.40
N ALA A 121 -15.24 8.97 -13.88
CA ALA A 121 -15.68 8.39 -12.60
C ALA A 121 -15.62 6.85 -12.57
N GLU A 122 -15.76 6.20 -13.73
CA GLU A 122 -15.67 4.74 -13.87
C GLU A 122 -14.25 4.22 -13.63
N ASN A 123 -13.24 5.07 -13.83
CA ASN A 123 -11.82 4.76 -13.65
C ASN A 123 -11.30 5.19 -12.27
N ASN A 124 -12.15 5.75 -11.42
CA ASN A 124 -11.79 6.04 -10.04
C ASN A 124 -11.49 4.74 -9.27
N GLY A 125 -10.62 4.84 -8.30
CA GLY A 125 -10.21 3.67 -7.53
C GLY A 125 -9.49 4.06 -6.25
N VAL A 126 -8.71 3.12 -5.73
CA VAL A 126 -7.89 3.33 -4.55
C VAL A 126 -6.52 2.67 -4.76
N LEU A 127 -5.46 3.38 -4.42
CA LEU A 127 -4.13 2.82 -4.31
C LEU A 127 -3.87 2.47 -2.84
N ALA A 128 -3.49 1.22 -2.58
CA ALA A 128 -2.97 0.82 -1.28
C ALA A 128 -1.46 0.61 -1.36
N GLU A 129 -0.72 1.19 -0.43
CA GLU A 129 0.68 0.90 -0.14
C GLU A 129 0.74 0.12 1.18
N LEU A 130 1.44 -1.02 1.17
CA LEU A 130 1.57 -1.88 2.34
C LEU A 130 2.95 -1.67 2.98
N PHE A 131 2.95 -1.46 4.29
CA PHE A 131 4.17 -1.32 5.09
C PHE A 131 4.21 -2.42 6.13
N SER A 132 5.15 -3.36 5.99
CA SER A 132 5.44 -4.33 7.06
C SER A 132 6.35 -3.69 8.10
N PHE A 133 5.94 -3.81 9.36
CA PHE A 133 6.74 -3.43 10.54
C PHE A 133 7.33 -4.69 11.16
N ASP A 134 8.04 -5.45 10.36
CA ASP A 134 8.80 -6.57 10.90
C ASP A 134 9.97 -6.03 11.71
N SER A 135 10.16 -6.55 12.91
CA SER A 135 11.25 -6.17 13.83
C SER A 135 12.66 -6.43 13.28
N SER A 136 12.74 -7.03 12.10
CA SER A 136 14.00 -7.36 11.42
C SER A 136 14.48 -6.31 10.40
N LEU A 137 13.64 -5.33 10.05
CA LEU A 137 14.09 -4.23 9.18
C LEU A 137 14.87 -3.24 10.04
N GLU A 138 16.19 -3.39 10.05
CA GLU A 138 17.06 -2.29 10.47
C GLU A 138 16.73 -1.08 9.59
N PRO A 139 16.32 0.05 10.19
CA PRO A 139 16.04 1.26 9.42
C PRO A 139 17.30 1.63 8.64
N ASP A 140 17.16 1.83 7.34
CA ASP A 140 18.25 2.24 6.46
C ASP A 140 18.74 3.63 6.88
N HIS A 141 19.84 3.64 7.60
CA HIS A 141 20.44 4.86 8.15
C HIS A 141 20.86 5.85 7.05
N GLU A 142 21.34 5.35 5.90
CA GLU A 142 21.73 6.19 4.76
C GLU A 142 20.50 6.88 4.16
N ARG A 143 19.39 6.14 4.08
CA ARG A 143 18.12 6.66 3.59
C ARG A 143 17.52 7.70 4.54
N LEU A 144 17.61 7.48 5.85
CA LEU A 144 17.18 8.49 6.85
C LEU A 144 18.02 9.77 6.72
N GLN A 145 19.33 9.66 6.59
CA GLN A 145 20.20 10.82 6.38
C GLN A 145 19.85 11.58 5.10
N ALA A 146 19.62 10.86 3.99
CA ALA A 146 19.30 11.47 2.71
C ALA A 146 17.94 12.18 2.71
N LEU A 147 16.92 11.61 3.36
CA LEU A 147 15.56 12.16 3.40
C LEU A 147 15.39 13.31 4.39
N PHE A 148 16.05 13.23 5.53
CA PHE A 148 15.84 14.19 6.64
C PHE A 148 17.03 15.12 6.86
N HIS A 149 18.08 15.01 6.03
CA HIS A 149 19.32 15.79 6.15
C HIS A 149 19.93 15.74 7.56
N CYS A 150 19.76 14.60 8.23
CA CYS A 150 20.25 14.40 9.59
C CYS A 150 21.67 13.80 9.60
N THR A 151 22.36 14.02 10.68
CA THR A 151 23.68 13.44 10.92
C THR A 151 23.59 11.91 11.11
N PRO A 152 24.68 11.15 10.96
CA PRO A 152 24.69 9.71 11.23
C PRO A 152 24.19 9.35 12.65
N THR A 153 24.47 10.19 13.64
CA THR A 153 24.02 9.98 15.02
C THR A 153 22.52 10.20 15.14
N GLU A 154 21.97 11.24 14.52
CA GLU A 154 20.53 11.51 14.51
C GLU A 154 19.76 10.43 13.73
N ALA A 155 20.29 9.96 12.62
CA ALA A 155 19.73 8.84 11.89
C ALA A 155 19.69 7.56 12.72
N ALA A 156 20.75 7.28 13.49
CA ALA A 156 20.81 6.13 14.39
C ALA A 156 19.82 6.24 15.57
N VAL A 157 19.62 7.43 16.12
CA VAL A 157 18.61 7.71 17.15
C VAL A 157 17.20 7.53 16.57
N ALA A 158 16.94 8.13 15.40
CA ALA A 158 15.66 8.00 14.71
C ALA A 158 15.32 6.54 14.39
N ALA A 159 16.32 5.75 13.97
CA ALA A 159 16.17 4.33 13.70
C ALA A 159 15.75 3.53 14.95
N LEU A 160 16.36 3.79 16.10
CA LEU A 160 16.03 3.14 17.37
C LEU A 160 14.62 3.52 17.86
N LEU A 161 14.23 4.80 17.72
CA LEU A 161 12.87 5.26 18.05
C LEU A 161 11.83 4.61 17.12
N ALA A 162 12.14 4.47 15.83
CA ALA A 162 11.28 3.78 14.85
C ALA A 162 11.10 2.28 15.17
N GLN A 163 12.07 1.64 15.82
CA GLN A 163 11.96 0.28 16.36
C GLN A 163 11.10 0.20 17.64
N GLY A 164 10.60 1.35 18.13
CA GLY A 164 9.72 1.41 19.31
C GLY A 164 10.44 1.51 20.65
N LEU A 165 11.75 1.79 20.67
CA LEU A 165 12.47 2.09 21.88
C LEU A 165 12.01 3.45 22.43
N SER A 166 11.92 3.57 23.76
CA SER A 166 11.66 4.87 24.39
C SER A 166 12.91 5.77 24.29
N ALA A 167 12.72 7.08 24.45
CA ALA A 167 13.84 8.03 24.48
C ALA A 167 14.87 7.68 25.56
N ASN A 168 14.42 7.16 26.72
CA ASN A 168 15.28 6.72 27.82
C ASN A 168 16.14 5.51 27.39
N ASP A 169 15.53 4.49 26.76
CA ASP A 169 16.24 3.30 26.29
C ASP A 169 17.27 3.66 25.21
N VAL A 170 16.93 4.63 24.34
CA VAL A 170 17.84 5.12 23.30
C VAL A 170 19.03 5.86 23.93
N ALA A 171 18.76 6.72 24.93
CA ALA A 171 19.81 7.46 25.63
C ALA A 171 20.79 6.52 26.36
N GLU A 172 20.27 5.52 27.07
CA GLU A 172 21.07 4.50 27.74
C GLU A 172 21.91 3.70 26.73
N ARG A 173 21.29 3.25 25.61
CA ARG A 173 21.97 2.45 24.58
C ARG A 173 23.04 3.24 23.83
N LYS A 174 22.85 4.53 23.65
CA LYS A 174 23.78 5.44 22.95
C LYS A 174 24.74 6.17 23.90
N GLN A 175 24.58 6.00 25.22
CA GLN A 175 25.37 6.68 26.26
C GLN A 175 25.31 8.22 26.10
N ILE A 176 24.13 8.76 25.77
CA ILE A 176 23.89 10.20 25.65
C ILE A 176 22.97 10.67 26.77
N SER A 177 23.16 11.91 27.22
CA SER A 177 22.30 12.52 28.23
C SER A 177 21.03 13.07 27.60
N ILE A 178 19.88 12.83 28.25
CA ILE A 178 18.62 13.49 27.89
C ILE A 178 18.56 14.77 28.74
N HIS A 179 18.65 15.92 28.06
CA HIS A 179 18.44 17.24 28.66
C HIS A 179 17.10 17.80 28.23
#